data_bb8581a8b230ef3db2f8488e1e34c8f1
#
_entry.id   bb8581a8b230ef3db2f8488e1e34c8f1
#
_cell.length_a   1.000
_cell.length_b   1.000
_cell.length_c   1.000
_cell.angle_alpha   90.00
_cell.angle_beta   90.00
_cell.angle_gamma   90.00
#
_symmetry.space_group_name_H-M   'P 1'
#
loop_
_entity.id
_entity.type
_entity.pdbx_description
1 polymer ?
#
loop_
_entity_poly.entity_id
_entity_poly.type
_entity_poly.pdbx_seq_one_letter_code
_entity_poly.pdbx_strand_id
1 'polypeptide(L)'
;MLMLACLVAWLAATASPLVSIRAARREDASALRALAASVESHVPSESWFEVQIAQARCHCLIATLPGSVIAGIALARLTSADDALPGRAHLSFLVVDEKQRRRGYGRLLVQSLRDRLVASRATSISLYVRESNEAALRFYRKLGFRVHTRVRGYYRSPATPSGSAEDALLLVAELDELDFAGTVCTSGSVLPS
;
A
#
# COMPACT_ATOMS: atom_id res chain seq x y z
N MET A 1 -42.64 19.92 -3.51
CA MET A 1 -41.96 19.00 -2.56
C MET A 1 -41.14 17.90 -3.22
N LEU A 2 -41.30 17.54 -4.51
CA LEU A 2 -40.50 16.49 -5.16
C LEU A 2 -39.10 16.93 -5.60
N MET A 3 -38.86 18.21 -5.88
CA MET A 3 -37.53 18.70 -6.30
C MET A 3 -36.46 18.71 -5.22
N LEU A 4 -36.83 18.90 -3.94
CA LEU A 4 -35.87 18.87 -2.84
C LEU A 4 -35.36 17.45 -2.53
N ALA A 5 -36.19 16.46 -2.71
CA ALA A 5 -35.80 15.06 -2.48
C ALA A 5 -34.77 14.54 -3.49
N CYS A 6 -34.87 14.97 -4.76
CA CYS A 6 -33.89 14.64 -5.80
C CYS A 6 -32.51 15.32 -5.56
N LEU A 7 -32.51 16.55 -5.05
CA LEU A 7 -31.25 17.26 -4.78
C LEU A 7 -30.46 16.63 -3.63
N VAL A 8 -31.17 16.18 -2.57
CA VAL A 8 -30.56 15.48 -1.43
C VAL A 8 -30.04 14.10 -1.84
N ALA A 9 -30.79 13.37 -2.68
CA ALA A 9 -30.35 12.08 -3.19
C ALA A 9 -29.14 12.21 -4.15
N TRP A 10 -29.08 13.29 -4.93
CA TRP A 10 -27.95 13.55 -5.82
C TRP A 10 -26.67 13.97 -5.04
N LEU A 11 -26.81 14.75 -3.96
CA LEU A 11 -25.68 15.07 -3.06
C LEU A 11 -25.18 13.83 -2.30
N ALA A 12 -26.04 12.90 -1.93
CA ALA A 12 -25.66 11.66 -1.27
C ALA A 12 -24.93 10.68 -2.22
N ALA A 13 -25.24 10.73 -3.52
CA ALA A 13 -24.61 9.87 -4.53
C ALA A 13 -23.18 10.31 -4.91
N THR A 14 -22.77 11.53 -4.60
CA THR A 14 -21.42 12.07 -4.91
C THR A 14 -20.46 12.06 -3.73
N ALA A 15 -20.91 11.70 -2.54
CA ALA A 15 -20.02 11.52 -1.40
C ALA A 15 -19.26 10.19 -1.55
N SER A 16 -18.11 10.24 -2.20
CA SER A 16 -17.13 9.15 -2.02
C SER A 16 -16.94 8.95 -0.50
N PRO A 17 -17.01 7.71 0.01
CA PRO A 17 -16.84 7.49 1.44
C PRO A 17 -15.51 8.11 1.85
N LEU A 18 -15.56 8.99 2.87
CA LEU A 18 -14.39 9.67 3.39
C LEU A 18 -13.38 8.60 3.82
N VAL A 19 -12.35 8.38 2.99
CA VAL A 19 -11.24 7.51 3.34
C VAL A 19 -10.24 8.31 4.16
N SER A 20 -9.78 7.75 5.25
CA SER A 20 -8.71 8.31 6.08
C SER A 20 -7.48 7.41 5.99
N ILE A 21 -6.30 8.01 5.82
CA ILE A 21 -5.02 7.29 5.89
C ILE A 21 -4.38 7.59 7.23
N ARG A 22 -4.10 6.55 8.01
CA ARG A 22 -3.42 6.67 9.30
C ARG A 22 -2.33 5.62 9.48
N ALA A 23 -1.46 5.84 10.44
CA ALA A 23 -0.55 4.78 10.88
C ALA A 23 -1.35 3.62 11.49
N ALA A 24 -0.92 2.41 11.21
CA ALA A 24 -1.44 1.22 11.87
C ALA A 24 -1.05 1.22 13.34
N ARG A 25 -1.92 0.69 14.18
CA ARG A 25 -1.69 0.47 15.60
C ARG A 25 -1.56 -1.03 15.85
N ARG A 26 -1.01 -1.41 16.99
CA ARG A 26 -0.86 -2.81 17.36
C ARG A 26 -2.18 -3.58 17.33
N GLU A 27 -3.26 -2.94 17.76
CA GLU A 27 -4.62 -3.45 17.74
C GLU A 27 -5.15 -3.78 16.33
N ASP A 28 -4.57 -3.18 15.28
CA ASP A 28 -4.96 -3.44 13.90
C ASP A 28 -4.36 -4.77 13.36
N ALA A 29 -3.36 -5.36 14.02
CA ALA A 29 -2.56 -6.47 13.48
C ALA A 29 -3.39 -7.66 13.00
N SER A 30 -4.41 -8.06 13.76
CA SER A 30 -5.33 -9.14 13.39
C SER A 30 -6.10 -8.83 12.09
N ALA A 31 -6.63 -7.61 11.98
CA ALA A 31 -7.36 -7.19 10.79
C ALA A 31 -6.44 -7.04 9.56
N LEU A 32 -5.19 -6.59 9.77
CA LEU A 32 -4.19 -6.52 8.70
C LEU A 32 -3.81 -7.90 8.18
N ARG A 33 -3.62 -8.87 9.08
CA ARG A 33 -3.38 -10.25 8.70
C ARG A 33 -4.55 -10.83 7.90
N ALA A 34 -5.78 -10.61 8.35
CA ALA A 34 -6.97 -11.07 7.65
C ALA A 34 -7.08 -10.45 6.24
N LEU A 35 -6.83 -9.15 6.10
CA LEU A 35 -6.82 -8.47 4.81
C LEU A 35 -5.71 -9.00 3.89
N ALA A 36 -4.50 -9.19 4.40
CA ALA A 36 -3.40 -9.76 3.62
C ALA A 36 -3.72 -11.19 3.15
N ALA A 37 -4.34 -12.01 4.01
CA ALA A 37 -4.73 -13.39 3.70
C ALA A 37 -5.82 -13.49 2.62
N SER A 38 -6.58 -12.44 2.39
CA SER A 38 -7.59 -12.42 1.31
C SER A 38 -6.97 -12.31 -0.09
N VAL A 39 -5.66 -11.96 -0.19
CA VAL A 39 -4.98 -11.69 -1.46
C VAL A 39 -3.74 -12.57 -1.64
N GLU A 40 -3.05 -12.90 -0.55
CA GLU A 40 -1.79 -13.65 -0.55
C GLU A 40 -1.97 -15.02 0.13
N SER A 41 -1.42 -16.06 -0.48
CA SER A 41 -1.45 -17.42 0.09
C SER A 41 -0.47 -17.63 1.25
N HIS A 42 0.59 -16.83 1.30
CA HIS A 42 1.61 -16.87 2.36
C HIS A 42 1.63 -15.57 3.12
N VAL A 43 0.87 -15.52 4.19
CA VAL A 43 0.75 -14.33 5.05
C VAL A 43 1.48 -14.57 6.36
N PRO A 44 2.31 -13.62 6.80
CA PRO A 44 2.93 -13.68 8.10
C PRO A 44 1.92 -13.80 9.26
N SER A 45 2.39 -14.23 10.43
CA SER A 45 1.57 -14.29 11.63
C SER A 45 1.12 -12.90 12.09
N GLU A 46 0.10 -12.86 12.93
CA GLU A 46 -0.35 -11.61 13.55
C GLU A 46 0.78 -10.94 14.35
N SER A 47 1.54 -11.73 15.12
CA SER A 47 2.69 -11.24 15.88
C SER A 47 3.78 -10.62 14.99
N TRP A 48 3.94 -11.10 13.75
CA TRP A 48 4.84 -10.47 12.81
C TRP A 48 4.38 -9.03 12.45
N PHE A 49 3.08 -8.84 12.20
CA PHE A 49 2.53 -7.49 11.94
C PHE A 49 2.70 -6.58 13.17
N GLU A 50 2.45 -7.10 14.38
CA GLU A 50 2.69 -6.33 15.62
C GLU A 50 4.14 -5.85 15.74
N VAL A 51 5.10 -6.74 15.44
CA VAL A 51 6.52 -6.39 15.45
C VAL A 51 6.84 -5.33 14.41
N GLN A 52 6.32 -5.46 13.17
CA GLN A 52 6.57 -4.44 12.13
C GLN A 52 5.99 -3.08 12.53
N ILE A 53 4.78 -3.05 13.11
CA ILE A 53 4.13 -1.80 13.55
C ILE A 53 4.95 -1.11 14.65
N ALA A 54 5.58 -1.88 15.54
CA ALA A 54 6.37 -1.35 16.64
C ALA A 54 7.78 -0.87 16.25
N GLN A 55 8.27 -1.27 15.06
CA GLN A 55 9.62 -0.91 14.62
C GLN A 55 9.68 0.52 14.07
N ALA A 56 10.59 1.34 14.58
CA ALA A 56 10.79 2.72 14.14
C ALA A 56 11.16 2.86 12.64
N ARG A 57 11.74 1.82 12.05
CA ARG A 57 12.12 1.79 10.62
C ARG A 57 11.01 1.26 9.70
N CYS A 58 9.86 0.88 10.26
CA CYS A 58 8.72 0.41 9.49
C CYS A 58 7.62 1.46 9.45
N HIS A 59 7.15 1.76 8.26
CA HIS A 59 5.97 2.59 8.05
C HIS A 59 4.82 1.68 7.63
N CYS A 60 3.90 1.43 8.55
CA CYS A 60 2.67 0.68 8.28
C CYS A 60 1.50 1.67 8.28
N LEU A 61 0.87 1.83 7.12
CA LEU A 61 -0.28 2.72 6.91
C LEU A 61 -1.51 1.91 6.55
N ILE A 62 -2.65 2.37 7.00
CA ILE A 62 -3.94 1.79 6.64
C ILE A 62 -4.89 2.84 6.08
N ALA A 63 -5.68 2.43 5.12
CA ALA A 63 -6.83 3.17 4.62
C ALA A 63 -8.07 2.71 5.38
N THR A 64 -8.74 3.63 6.08
CA THR A 64 -9.95 3.34 6.86
C THR A 64 -11.16 4.06 6.27
N LEU A 65 -12.28 3.39 6.26
CA LEU A 65 -13.60 3.92 5.91
C LEU A 65 -14.40 4.23 7.18
N PRO A 66 -15.53 4.95 7.08
CA PRO A 66 -16.46 5.12 8.19
C PRO A 66 -16.80 3.79 8.86
N GLY A 67 -16.92 3.81 10.19
CA GLY A 67 -17.11 2.57 10.98
C GLY A 67 -15.80 1.79 11.21
N SER A 68 -14.63 2.41 11.03
CA SER A 68 -13.31 1.79 11.27
C SER A 68 -13.00 0.58 10.39
N VAL A 69 -13.67 0.45 9.25
CA VAL A 69 -13.40 -0.62 8.28
C VAL A 69 -12.07 -0.37 7.59
N ILE A 70 -11.15 -1.34 7.66
CA ILE A 70 -9.86 -1.26 6.97
C ILE A 70 -10.06 -1.67 5.51
N ALA A 71 -9.83 -0.72 4.61
CA ALA A 71 -9.97 -0.89 3.17
C ALA A 71 -8.64 -1.22 2.47
N GLY A 72 -7.51 -0.99 3.12
CA GLY A 72 -6.20 -1.27 2.54
C GLY A 72 -5.06 -1.05 3.51
N ILE A 73 -3.90 -1.60 3.17
CA ILE A 73 -2.64 -1.53 3.92
C ILE A 73 -1.48 -1.21 2.96
N ALA A 74 -0.54 -0.39 3.42
CA ALA A 74 0.78 -0.25 2.85
C ALA A 74 1.82 -0.39 3.97
N LEU A 75 2.79 -1.30 3.80
CA LEU A 75 3.87 -1.51 4.75
C LEU A 75 5.21 -1.45 4.02
N ALA A 76 6.04 -0.49 4.41
CA ALA A 76 7.41 -0.38 3.93
C ALA A 76 8.40 -0.32 5.08
N ARG A 77 9.59 -0.84 4.85
CA ARG A 77 10.71 -0.82 5.78
C ARG A 77 11.87 -0.04 5.19
N LEU A 78 12.45 0.84 5.99
CA LEU A 78 13.71 1.52 5.65
C LEU A 78 14.89 0.55 5.79
N THR A 79 15.83 0.62 4.86
CA THR A 79 17.12 -0.06 4.97
C THR A 79 17.91 0.52 6.14
N SER A 80 18.79 -0.30 6.73
CA SER A 80 19.69 0.14 7.79
C SER A 80 20.80 1.05 7.23
N ALA A 81 21.39 1.87 8.09
CA ALA A 81 22.61 2.61 7.76
C ALA A 81 23.79 1.67 7.43
N ASP A 82 23.75 0.46 7.99
CA ASP A 82 24.76 -0.58 7.76
C ASP A 82 24.48 -1.44 6.51
N ASP A 83 23.31 -1.23 5.87
CA ASP A 83 22.99 -1.91 4.61
C ASP A 83 23.82 -1.32 3.46
N ALA A 84 24.14 -2.13 2.46
CA ALA A 84 24.92 -1.72 1.30
C ALA A 84 24.35 -0.50 0.54
N LEU A 85 23.10 -0.16 0.78
CA LEU A 85 22.39 0.95 0.14
C LEU A 85 21.51 1.68 1.18
N PRO A 86 22.09 2.54 2.03
CA PRO A 86 21.35 3.31 3.01
C PRO A 86 20.39 4.31 2.35
N GLY A 87 19.34 4.70 3.06
CA GLY A 87 18.36 5.67 2.55
C GLY A 87 17.36 5.10 1.54
N ARG A 88 17.24 3.77 1.43
CA ARG A 88 16.24 3.10 0.62
C ARG A 88 15.11 2.54 1.46
N ALA A 89 13.95 2.40 0.85
CA ALA A 89 12.82 1.71 1.45
C ALA A 89 12.44 0.48 0.61
N HIS A 90 11.86 -0.52 1.28
CA HIS A 90 11.28 -1.68 0.61
C HIS A 90 9.81 -1.81 0.97
N LEU A 91 8.93 -1.72 -0.03
CA LEU A 91 7.49 -1.91 0.13
C LEU A 91 7.20 -3.42 0.18
N SER A 92 6.89 -3.91 1.36
CA SER A 92 6.63 -5.34 1.60
C SER A 92 5.18 -5.72 1.33
N PHE A 93 4.24 -4.82 1.64
CA PHE A 93 2.82 -5.03 1.40
C PHE A 93 2.16 -3.77 0.84
N LEU A 94 1.36 -3.96 -0.20
CA LEU A 94 0.33 -3.03 -0.66
C LEU A 94 -0.90 -3.84 -1.04
N VAL A 95 -1.88 -3.85 -0.16
CA VAL A 95 -3.11 -4.61 -0.34
C VAL A 95 -4.29 -3.68 -0.22
N VAL A 96 -5.26 -3.81 -1.13
CA VAL A 96 -6.57 -3.14 -1.05
C VAL A 96 -7.62 -4.23 -1.12
N ASP A 97 -8.57 -4.16 -0.18
CA ASP A 97 -9.73 -5.05 -0.15
C ASP A 97 -10.39 -5.11 -1.53
N GLU A 98 -10.74 -6.30 -1.98
CA GLU A 98 -11.22 -6.52 -3.35
C GLU A 98 -12.45 -5.66 -3.67
N LYS A 99 -13.39 -5.55 -2.71
CA LYS A 99 -14.61 -4.76 -2.86
C LYS A 99 -14.35 -3.25 -2.88
N GLN A 100 -13.13 -2.84 -2.48
CA GLN A 100 -12.72 -1.44 -2.39
C GLN A 100 -11.69 -1.05 -3.48
N ARG A 101 -11.33 -1.98 -4.37
CA ARG A 101 -10.41 -1.71 -5.48
C ARG A 101 -11.00 -0.70 -6.47
N ARG A 102 -10.14 -0.11 -7.29
CA ARG A 102 -10.48 0.88 -8.34
C ARG A 102 -11.05 2.21 -7.82
N ARG A 103 -10.98 2.44 -6.51
CA ARG A 103 -11.38 3.69 -5.84
C ARG A 103 -10.20 4.63 -5.52
N GLY A 104 -9.00 4.34 -6.00
CA GLY A 104 -7.80 5.15 -5.76
C GLY A 104 -7.09 4.88 -4.43
N TYR A 105 -7.58 4.01 -3.56
CA TYR A 105 -7.01 3.81 -2.21
C TYR A 105 -5.56 3.31 -2.22
N GLY A 106 -5.18 2.44 -3.15
CA GLY A 106 -3.79 2.03 -3.32
C GLY A 106 -2.86 3.20 -3.64
N ARG A 107 -3.32 4.14 -4.47
CA ARG A 107 -2.58 5.35 -4.81
C ARG A 107 -2.43 6.28 -3.60
N LEU A 108 -3.50 6.51 -2.85
CA LEU A 108 -3.48 7.32 -1.61
C LEU A 108 -2.54 6.71 -0.57
N LEU A 109 -2.54 5.39 -0.41
CA LEU A 109 -1.63 4.70 0.49
C LEU A 109 -0.16 4.90 0.08
N VAL A 110 0.18 4.73 -1.21
CA VAL A 110 1.55 4.94 -1.69
C VAL A 110 1.97 6.39 -1.58
N GLN A 111 1.08 7.34 -1.85
CA GLN A 111 1.34 8.77 -1.69
C GLN A 111 1.65 9.13 -0.23
N SER A 112 0.79 8.72 0.70
CA SER A 112 1.00 8.95 2.14
C SER A 112 2.25 8.25 2.67
N LEU A 113 2.57 7.08 2.12
CA LEU A 113 3.78 6.34 2.46
C LEU A 113 5.03 7.09 1.97
N ARG A 114 5.02 7.57 0.71
CA ARG A 114 6.09 8.39 0.14
C ARG A 114 6.39 9.59 1.03
N ASP A 115 5.38 10.33 1.47
CA ASP A 115 5.58 11.53 2.29
C ASP A 115 6.26 11.20 3.63
N ARG A 116 5.92 10.06 4.24
CA ARG A 116 6.59 9.57 5.47
C ARG A 116 8.01 9.10 5.21
N LEU A 117 8.26 8.43 4.09
CA LEU A 117 9.60 7.97 3.72
C LEU A 117 10.53 9.16 3.44
N VAL A 118 10.05 10.18 2.73
CA VAL A 118 10.80 11.42 2.50
C VAL A 118 11.11 12.13 3.83
N ALA A 119 10.15 12.24 4.73
CA ALA A 119 10.37 12.78 6.08
C ALA A 119 11.41 11.97 6.88
N SER A 120 11.55 10.67 6.59
CA SER A 120 12.57 9.78 7.16
C SER A 120 13.87 9.75 6.36
N ARG A 121 14.07 10.71 5.43
CA ARG A 121 15.26 10.87 4.57
C ARG A 121 15.52 9.68 3.64
N ALA A 122 14.51 8.92 3.29
CA ALA A 122 14.61 7.96 2.22
C ALA A 122 14.62 8.68 0.86
N THR A 123 15.40 8.16 -0.09
CA THR A 123 15.49 8.70 -1.45
C THR A 123 14.74 7.84 -2.45
N SER A 124 14.69 6.54 -2.24
CA SER A 124 14.08 5.61 -3.17
C SER A 124 13.27 4.52 -2.47
N ILE A 125 12.37 3.92 -3.23
CA ILE A 125 11.55 2.80 -2.79
C ILE A 125 11.60 1.67 -3.82
N SER A 126 11.67 0.43 -3.31
CA SER A 126 11.67 -0.77 -4.14
C SER A 126 10.54 -1.71 -3.73
N LEU A 127 10.18 -2.62 -4.62
CA LEU A 127 9.23 -3.71 -4.33
C LEU A 127 9.45 -4.88 -5.29
N TYR A 128 9.03 -6.06 -4.86
CA TYR A 128 8.91 -7.21 -5.75
C TYR A 128 7.45 -7.41 -6.20
N VAL A 129 7.26 -7.74 -7.45
CA VAL A 129 5.96 -8.07 -8.01
C VAL A 129 6.08 -9.30 -8.91
N ARG A 130 5.08 -10.19 -8.87
CA ARG A 130 5.02 -11.35 -9.77
C ARG A 130 5.00 -10.86 -11.22
N GLU A 131 5.79 -11.48 -12.09
CA GLU A 131 5.83 -11.12 -13.51
C GLU A 131 4.47 -11.29 -14.17
N SER A 132 3.66 -12.25 -13.74
CA SER A 132 2.29 -12.48 -14.20
C SER A 132 1.27 -11.45 -13.71
N ASN A 133 1.59 -10.66 -12.67
CA ASN A 133 0.66 -9.67 -12.11
C ASN A 133 0.63 -8.38 -12.92
N GLU A 134 0.08 -8.46 -14.15
CA GLU A 134 -0.01 -7.30 -15.04
C GLU A 134 -0.78 -6.11 -14.45
N ALA A 135 -1.79 -6.37 -13.59
CA ALA A 135 -2.57 -5.30 -12.98
C ALA A 135 -1.71 -4.47 -12.03
N ALA A 136 -0.91 -5.12 -11.18
CA ALA A 136 0.04 -4.45 -10.31
C ALA A 136 1.16 -3.77 -11.10
N LEU A 137 1.69 -4.41 -12.15
CA LEU A 137 2.71 -3.81 -13.02
C LEU A 137 2.22 -2.51 -13.67
N ARG A 138 1.00 -2.52 -14.21
CA ARG A 138 0.38 -1.30 -14.76
C ARG A 138 0.17 -0.22 -13.71
N PHE A 139 -0.22 -0.60 -12.50
CA PHE A 139 -0.40 0.32 -11.39
C PHE A 139 0.91 0.98 -10.99
N TYR A 140 1.98 0.22 -10.76
CA TYR A 140 3.27 0.75 -10.33
C TYR A 140 3.95 1.58 -11.42
N ARG A 141 3.86 1.17 -12.70
CA ARG A 141 4.37 1.97 -13.83
C ARG A 141 3.71 3.35 -13.91
N LYS A 142 2.39 3.43 -13.66
CA LYS A 142 1.67 4.72 -13.61
C LYS A 142 2.09 5.61 -12.44
N LEU A 143 2.69 5.05 -11.41
CA LEU A 143 3.26 5.80 -10.28
C LEU A 143 4.72 6.19 -10.49
N GLY A 144 5.34 5.82 -11.61
CA GLY A 144 6.75 6.13 -11.89
C GLY A 144 7.74 5.02 -11.57
N PHE A 145 7.28 3.86 -11.07
CA PHE A 145 8.18 2.73 -10.85
C PHE A 145 8.69 2.17 -12.17
N ARG A 146 9.98 1.82 -12.18
CA ARG A 146 10.68 1.20 -13.32
C ARG A 146 11.17 -0.19 -12.95
N VAL A 147 11.19 -1.10 -13.91
CA VAL A 147 11.77 -2.43 -13.72
C VAL A 147 13.30 -2.27 -13.61
N HIS A 148 13.85 -2.70 -12.48
CA HIS A 148 15.29 -2.69 -12.24
C HIS A 148 15.93 -4.02 -12.67
N THR A 149 15.35 -5.15 -12.24
CA THR A 149 15.85 -6.47 -12.60
C THR A 149 14.77 -7.54 -12.48
N ARG A 150 15.00 -8.69 -13.12
CA ARG A 150 14.18 -9.90 -12.99
C ARG A 150 14.89 -10.86 -12.04
N VAL A 151 14.15 -11.39 -11.08
CA VAL A 151 14.64 -12.39 -10.11
C VAL A 151 13.94 -13.71 -10.38
N ARG A 152 14.70 -14.67 -10.90
CA ARG A 152 14.16 -15.98 -11.26
C ARG A 152 13.77 -16.79 -10.02
N GLY A 153 12.61 -17.42 -10.09
CA GLY A 153 12.15 -18.34 -9.07
C GLY A 153 11.94 -17.73 -7.69
N TYR A 154 11.65 -16.43 -7.62
CA TYR A 154 11.48 -15.70 -6.37
C TYR A 154 10.26 -16.18 -5.57
N TYR A 155 9.14 -16.37 -6.24
CA TYR A 155 7.90 -16.84 -5.62
C TYR A 155 7.82 -18.35 -5.73
N ARG A 156 8.19 -19.06 -4.67
CA ARG A 156 8.06 -20.51 -4.58
C ARG A 156 6.74 -20.88 -3.92
N SER A 157 5.94 -21.70 -4.57
CA SER A 157 4.73 -22.25 -3.97
C SER A 157 5.04 -23.63 -3.39
N PRO A 158 4.90 -23.85 -2.08
CA PRO A 158 5.04 -25.19 -1.49
C PRO A 158 3.90 -26.13 -1.88
N ALA A 159 2.81 -25.62 -2.44
CA ALA A 159 1.63 -26.40 -2.82
C ALA A 159 1.74 -27.11 -4.17
N THR A 160 2.77 -26.84 -4.98
CA THR A 160 2.99 -27.52 -6.26
C THR A 160 4.12 -28.54 -6.15
N PRO A 161 3.83 -29.85 -6.25
CA PRO A 161 4.85 -30.90 -6.15
C PRO A 161 5.98 -30.80 -7.20
N SER A 162 5.76 -30.06 -8.28
CA SER A 162 6.73 -29.84 -9.35
C SER A 162 7.50 -28.52 -9.23
N GLY A 163 7.37 -27.79 -8.10
CA GLY A 163 8.24 -26.66 -7.81
C GLY A 163 8.24 -25.54 -8.86
N SER A 164 7.12 -25.26 -9.51
CA SER A 164 7.05 -24.12 -10.44
C SER A 164 7.22 -22.82 -9.66
N ALA A 165 8.46 -22.37 -9.64
CA ALA A 165 8.80 -21.08 -9.06
C ALA A 165 8.45 -20.00 -10.10
N GLU A 166 7.73 -18.97 -9.68
CA GLU A 166 7.40 -17.84 -10.52
C GLU A 166 8.45 -16.73 -10.32
N ASP A 167 8.79 -16.07 -11.42
CA ASP A 167 9.75 -14.98 -11.40
C ASP A 167 9.13 -13.71 -10.85
N ALA A 168 9.96 -12.91 -10.20
CA ALA A 168 9.62 -11.58 -9.77
C ALA A 168 10.32 -10.53 -10.60
N LEU A 169 9.68 -9.37 -10.76
CA LEU A 169 10.32 -8.15 -11.18
C LEU A 169 10.58 -7.29 -9.95
N LEU A 170 11.84 -6.90 -9.75
CA LEU A 170 12.20 -5.85 -8.80
C LEU A 170 11.92 -4.50 -9.47
N LEU A 171 10.99 -3.76 -8.90
CA LEU A 171 10.69 -2.40 -9.33
C LEU A 171 11.31 -1.41 -8.37
N VAL A 172 11.79 -0.29 -8.90
CA VAL A 172 12.38 0.82 -8.12
C VAL A 172 11.81 2.14 -8.63
N ALA A 173 11.64 3.08 -7.72
CA ALA A 173 11.32 4.47 -8.02
C ALA A 173 12.08 5.39 -7.07
N GLU A 174 12.55 6.53 -7.57
CA GLU A 174 12.97 7.65 -6.73
C GLU A 174 11.73 8.31 -6.14
N LEU A 175 11.78 8.70 -4.86
CA LEU A 175 10.58 9.18 -4.15
C LEU A 175 10.11 10.54 -4.65
N ASP A 176 10.99 11.36 -5.20
CA ASP A 176 10.70 12.65 -5.82
C ASP A 176 10.11 12.53 -7.24
N GLU A 177 10.40 11.41 -7.93
CA GLU A 177 9.86 11.12 -9.27
C GLU A 177 8.49 10.43 -9.25
N LEU A 178 7.98 10.03 -8.07
CA LEU A 178 6.66 9.40 -7.98
C LEU A 178 5.55 10.35 -8.38
N ASP A 179 4.79 9.96 -9.40
CA ASP A 179 3.70 10.77 -9.97
C ASP A 179 2.35 10.44 -9.32
N PHE A 180 1.78 11.46 -8.68
CA PHE A 180 0.42 11.45 -8.12
C PHE A 180 -0.51 12.45 -8.81
N ALA A 181 -0.16 12.96 -10.00
CA ALA A 181 -1.03 13.82 -10.78
C ALA A 181 -2.35 13.10 -11.14
N GLY A 182 -3.46 13.80 -10.96
CA GLY A 182 -4.82 13.30 -11.20
C GLY A 182 -5.55 12.76 -9.97
N THR A 183 -4.99 12.89 -8.77
CA THR A 183 -5.73 12.66 -7.52
C THR A 183 -6.21 14.01 -6.99
N VAL A 184 -7.51 14.29 -7.11
CA VAL A 184 -8.12 15.40 -6.37
C VAL A 184 -8.20 14.97 -4.92
N CYS A 185 -7.19 15.31 -4.14
CA CYS A 185 -7.23 15.17 -2.70
C CYS A 185 -8.03 16.35 -2.15
N THR A 186 -9.24 16.11 -1.68
CA THR A 186 -9.85 16.96 -0.66
C THR A 186 -9.16 16.63 0.67
N SER A 187 -7.93 17.11 0.81
CA SER A 187 -7.17 16.97 2.07
C SER A 187 -7.64 18.04 3.05
N GLY A 188 -8.50 17.64 3.96
CA GLY A 188 -8.61 18.29 5.25
C GLY A 188 -7.38 17.96 6.08
N SER A 189 -6.28 18.67 5.88
CA SER A 189 -5.12 18.61 6.78
C SER A 189 -5.45 19.39 8.04
N VAL A 190 -5.86 18.69 9.08
CA VAL A 190 -5.80 19.18 10.45
C VAL A 190 -4.41 18.82 10.97
N LEU A 191 -3.52 19.79 10.98
CA LEU A 191 -2.29 19.74 11.78
C LEU A 191 -2.71 19.96 13.25
N PRO A 192 -2.35 19.12 14.20
CA PRO A 192 -2.40 19.50 15.61
C PRO A 192 -1.19 20.38 15.92
N SER A 193 -1.49 21.49 16.53
CA SER A 193 -0.56 22.39 17.27
C SER A 193 0.08 21.68 18.45
#